data_750fce4acf689d26cc0c6ddd6bbe255c
#
_entry.id   750fce4acf689d26cc0c6ddd6bbe255c
#
_cell.length_a   1.000
_cell.length_b   1.000
_cell.length_c   1.000
_cell.angle_alpha   90.00
_cell.angle_beta   90.00
_cell.angle_gamma   90.00
#
_symmetry.space_group_name_H-M   'P 1'
#
loop_
_entity.id
_entity.type
_entity.pdbx_description
1 polymer ?
#
loop_
_entity_poly.entity_id
_entity_poly.type
_entity_poly.pdbx_seq_one_letter_code
_entity_poly.pdbx_strand_id
1 'polypeptide(L)'
;MDGFIGRRNELKKLEDLYRNKSGSCAISGRRHIGKTSLIRKFSEGKEHIYISGYRGLPSDNLRMIKQELSRFAGRDVKLPDIMDLFDVIAELCRKKEKTLVIIDRYSDLVENFSAFDSAVRDFMLRGLNNTRILLVVCDEGTSLFDRFYVNIKLDRMNFRECAGFHPDYTPRQNLMVYSIVGGVPAYHAEFGDDPEKTIRMKMFDHLSFFSLEAECF
;
A
#
# COMPACT_ATOMS: atom_id res chain seq x y z
N MET A 1 5.82 10.07 18.70
CA MET A 1 4.43 9.61 18.54
C MET A 1 4.32 8.91 17.20
N ASP A 2 3.74 7.72 17.17
CA ASP A 2 3.48 7.02 15.90
C ASP A 2 2.55 7.88 15.04
N GLY A 3 3.10 8.47 14.00
CA GLY A 3 2.38 9.42 13.12
C GLY A 3 1.32 8.80 12.21
N PHE A 4 0.86 7.57 12.51
CA PHE A 4 -0.19 6.91 11.76
C PHE A 4 -1.57 7.22 12.36
N ILE A 5 -2.46 7.78 11.54
CA ILE A 5 -3.75 8.31 11.99
C ILE A 5 -4.90 7.51 11.36
N GLY A 6 -5.91 7.20 12.19
CA GLY A 6 -7.13 6.53 11.74
C GLY A 6 -6.92 5.07 11.34
N ARG A 7 -7.78 4.58 10.45
CA ARG A 7 -7.72 3.24 9.82
C ARG A 7 -7.69 2.06 10.80
N ARG A 8 -8.27 2.22 11.99
CA ARG A 8 -8.25 1.18 13.03
C ARG A 8 -8.99 -0.09 12.61
N ASN A 9 -10.08 0.05 11.88
CA ASN A 9 -10.88 -1.08 11.42
C ASN A 9 -10.15 -1.88 10.34
N GLU A 10 -9.48 -1.20 9.42
CA GLU A 10 -8.70 -1.82 8.37
C GLU A 10 -7.49 -2.55 8.94
N LEU A 11 -6.76 -1.91 9.88
CA LEU A 11 -5.66 -2.57 10.60
C LEU A 11 -6.15 -3.81 11.34
N LYS A 12 -7.27 -3.71 12.06
CA LYS A 12 -7.84 -4.87 12.77
C LYS A 12 -8.15 -6.02 11.82
N LYS A 13 -8.77 -5.74 10.66
CA LYS A 13 -9.03 -6.77 9.64
C LYS A 13 -7.75 -7.44 9.15
N LEU A 14 -6.68 -6.68 8.92
CA LEU A 14 -5.40 -7.21 8.50
C LEU A 14 -4.74 -8.06 9.61
N GLU A 15 -4.83 -7.62 10.87
CA GLU A 15 -4.31 -8.40 12.02
C GLU A 15 -5.09 -9.71 12.20
N ASP A 16 -6.41 -9.70 12.05
CA ASP A 16 -7.23 -10.90 12.14
C ASP A 16 -6.87 -11.90 11.02
N LEU A 17 -6.63 -11.38 9.80
CA LEU A 17 -6.13 -12.20 8.69
C LEU A 17 -4.73 -12.76 8.95
N TYR A 18 -3.84 -11.98 9.52
CA TYR A 18 -2.46 -12.40 9.79
C TYR A 18 -2.40 -13.56 10.78
N ARG A 19 -3.38 -13.72 11.66
CA ARG A 19 -3.48 -14.84 12.60
C ARG A 19 -3.84 -16.18 11.93
N ASN A 20 -4.44 -16.14 10.73
CA ASN A 20 -4.72 -17.36 9.96
C ASN A 20 -3.42 -17.96 9.41
N LYS A 21 -3.43 -19.27 9.10
CA LYS A 21 -2.25 -19.99 8.58
C LYS A 21 -1.74 -19.37 7.28
N SER A 22 -2.62 -19.16 6.33
CA SER A 22 -2.36 -18.49 5.04
C SER A 22 -3.57 -17.66 4.64
N GLY A 23 -3.41 -16.79 3.66
CA GLY A 23 -4.52 -16.00 3.15
C GLY A 23 -4.09 -14.98 2.10
N SER A 24 -5.07 -14.36 1.49
CA SER A 24 -4.85 -13.28 0.54
C SER A 24 -5.79 -12.10 0.80
N CYS A 25 -5.30 -10.89 0.59
CA CYS A 25 -6.05 -9.67 0.78
C CYS A 25 -5.73 -8.68 -0.35
N ALA A 26 -6.77 -8.08 -0.94
CA ALA A 26 -6.61 -6.92 -1.80
C ALA A 26 -7.00 -5.65 -1.04
N ILE A 27 -6.15 -4.62 -1.14
CA ILE A 27 -6.42 -3.28 -0.63
C ILE A 27 -6.55 -2.35 -1.82
N SER A 28 -7.72 -1.75 -1.99
CA SER A 28 -7.95 -0.78 -3.05
C SER A 28 -8.32 0.58 -2.51
N GLY A 29 -8.21 1.57 -3.37
CA GLY A 29 -8.61 2.93 -3.08
C GLY A 29 -7.86 3.91 -3.98
N ARG A 30 -8.42 5.11 -4.11
CA ARG A 30 -7.81 6.14 -4.95
C ARG A 30 -6.37 6.44 -4.56
N ARG A 31 -5.65 7.09 -5.46
CA ARG A 31 -4.32 7.63 -5.18
C ARG A 31 -4.37 8.52 -3.92
N HIS A 32 -3.30 8.52 -3.15
CA HIS A 32 -3.13 9.34 -1.94
C HIS A 32 -4.09 9.03 -0.76
N ILE A 33 -4.91 7.98 -0.84
CA ILE A 33 -5.85 7.59 0.23
C ILE A 33 -5.17 6.90 1.43
N GLY A 34 -3.87 6.61 1.34
CA GLY A 34 -3.10 6.04 2.43
C GLY A 34 -2.91 4.52 2.37
N LYS A 35 -3.04 3.86 1.19
CA LYS A 35 -2.76 2.41 1.03
C LYS A 35 -1.38 2.02 1.51
N THR A 36 -0.35 2.66 0.97
CA THR A 36 1.06 2.41 1.33
C THR A 36 1.33 2.67 2.81
N SER A 37 0.76 3.73 3.38
CA SER A 37 0.92 4.04 4.81
C SER A 37 0.26 2.99 5.70
N LEU A 38 -0.93 2.51 5.33
CA LEU A 38 -1.63 1.44 6.04
C LEU A 38 -0.80 0.15 6.06
N ILE A 39 -0.28 -0.26 4.89
CA ILE A 39 0.44 -1.53 4.79
C ILE A 39 1.81 -1.45 5.47
N ARG A 40 2.48 -0.31 5.42
CA ARG A 40 3.73 -0.08 6.16
C ARG A 40 3.49 -0.16 7.65
N LYS A 41 2.44 0.50 8.16
CA LYS A 41 2.06 0.40 9.58
C LYS A 41 1.74 -1.03 9.98
N PHE A 42 1.01 -1.75 9.15
CA PHE A 42 0.69 -3.16 9.39
C PHE A 42 1.92 -4.08 9.39
N SER A 43 2.93 -3.78 8.56
CA SER A 43 4.14 -4.60 8.45
C SER A 43 5.14 -4.40 9.59
N GLU A 44 4.97 -3.36 10.41
CA GLU A 44 5.85 -3.11 11.56
C GLU A 44 5.93 -4.32 12.49
N GLY A 45 7.13 -4.74 12.81
CA GLY A 45 7.40 -5.90 13.68
C GLY A 45 7.10 -7.26 13.09
N LYS A 46 6.73 -7.35 11.80
CA LYS A 46 6.46 -8.62 11.10
C LYS A 46 7.56 -8.95 10.10
N GLU A 47 7.91 -10.23 9.99
CA GLU A 47 8.74 -10.69 8.86
C GLU A 47 7.97 -10.48 7.56
N HIS A 48 8.53 -9.66 6.65
CA HIS A 48 7.84 -9.32 5.41
C HIS A 48 8.79 -9.17 4.21
N ILE A 49 8.23 -9.45 3.04
CA ILE A 49 8.79 -9.11 1.73
C ILE A 49 7.90 -8.00 1.15
N TYR A 50 8.51 -6.86 0.81
CA TYR A 50 7.79 -5.71 0.28
C TYR A 50 8.21 -5.42 -1.15
N ILE A 51 7.35 -5.74 -2.11
CA ILE A 51 7.54 -5.50 -3.54
C ILE A 51 6.67 -4.32 -3.94
N SER A 52 7.27 -3.30 -4.53
CA SER A 52 6.53 -2.16 -5.08
C SER A 52 6.73 -2.09 -6.59
N GLY A 53 5.64 -2.03 -7.33
CA GLY A 53 5.68 -1.74 -8.75
C GLY A 53 6.22 -0.34 -9.01
N TYR A 54 6.88 -0.18 -10.15
CA TYR A 54 7.43 1.09 -10.60
C TYR A 54 7.14 1.27 -12.09
N ARG A 55 6.65 2.46 -12.46
CA ARG A 55 6.49 2.85 -13.87
C ARG A 55 7.85 3.14 -14.49
N GLY A 56 8.42 2.15 -15.12
CA GLY A 56 9.76 2.22 -15.72
C GLY A 56 10.06 0.96 -16.51
N LEU A 57 11.33 0.67 -16.69
CA LEU A 57 11.73 -0.52 -17.45
C LEU A 57 11.46 -1.81 -16.65
N PRO A 58 11.03 -2.89 -17.32
CA PRO A 58 10.88 -4.20 -16.68
C PRO A 58 12.16 -4.68 -15.97
N SER A 59 13.33 -4.40 -16.54
CA SER A 59 14.62 -4.72 -15.94
C SER A 59 14.86 -4.05 -14.59
N ASP A 60 14.38 -2.82 -14.42
CA ASP A 60 14.51 -2.09 -13.15
C ASP A 60 13.61 -2.68 -12.09
N ASN A 61 12.35 -3.00 -12.44
CA ASN A 61 11.44 -3.70 -11.54
C ASN A 61 12.02 -5.04 -11.10
N LEU A 62 12.52 -5.86 -12.04
CA LEU A 62 13.12 -7.15 -11.73
C LEU A 62 14.33 -7.01 -10.80
N ARG A 63 15.19 -6.02 -11.05
CA ARG A 63 16.35 -5.72 -10.19
C ARG A 63 15.93 -5.33 -8.78
N MET A 64 14.91 -4.47 -8.64
CA MET A 64 14.39 -4.04 -7.33
C MET A 64 13.76 -5.22 -6.56
N ILE A 65 12.99 -6.06 -7.24
CA ILE A 65 12.41 -7.28 -6.66
C ILE A 65 13.52 -8.22 -6.18
N LYS A 66 14.53 -8.48 -7.03
CA LYS A 66 15.68 -9.30 -6.65
C LYS A 66 16.42 -8.76 -5.41
N GLN A 67 16.62 -7.45 -5.34
CA GLN A 67 17.25 -6.79 -4.18
C GLN A 67 16.42 -7.01 -2.90
N GLU A 68 15.10 -6.88 -2.98
CA GLU A 68 14.22 -7.11 -1.83
C GLU A 68 14.24 -8.57 -1.37
N LEU A 69 14.19 -9.53 -2.31
CA LEU A 69 14.30 -10.94 -1.97
C LEU A 69 15.66 -11.26 -1.33
N SER A 70 16.74 -10.67 -1.84
CA SER A 70 18.09 -10.86 -1.30
C SER A 70 18.23 -10.25 0.10
N ARG A 71 17.63 -9.07 0.32
CA ARG A 71 17.53 -8.43 1.64
C ARG A 71 16.82 -9.34 2.66
N PHE A 72 15.67 -9.88 2.27
CA PHE A 72 14.88 -10.78 3.11
C PHE A 72 15.62 -12.08 3.43
N ALA A 73 16.31 -12.65 2.43
CA ALA A 73 17.05 -13.89 2.56
C ALA A 73 18.40 -13.76 3.31
N GLY A 74 18.93 -12.53 3.44
CA GLY A 74 20.29 -12.27 3.95
C GLY A 74 21.41 -12.81 3.05
N ARG A 75 21.13 -13.10 1.79
CA ARG A 75 22.07 -13.61 0.77
C ARG A 75 21.61 -13.24 -0.64
N ASP A 76 22.50 -13.32 -1.61
CA ASP A 76 22.10 -13.14 -3.02
C ASP A 76 21.08 -14.19 -3.44
N VAL A 77 19.98 -13.73 -4.05
CA VAL A 77 18.89 -14.57 -4.55
C VAL A 77 18.83 -14.44 -6.06
N LYS A 78 18.82 -15.57 -6.74
CA LYS A 78 18.62 -15.61 -8.19
C LYS A 78 17.13 -15.51 -8.50
N LEU A 79 16.78 -14.58 -9.35
CA LEU A 79 15.45 -14.43 -9.94
C LEU A 79 15.64 -14.23 -11.44
N PRO A 80 15.66 -15.32 -12.23
CA PRO A 80 15.90 -15.25 -13.68
C PRO A 80 14.77 -14.54 -14.42
N ASP A 81 13.53 -14.86 -14.03
CA ASP A 81 12.31 -14.31 -14.63
C ASP A 81 11.27 -13.97 -13.56
N ILE A 82 10.35 -13.09 -13.90
CA ILE A 82 9.24 -12.70 -13.03
C ILE A 82 8.30 -13.87 -12.74
N MET A 83 8.21 -14.84 -13.65
CA MET A 83 7.40 -16.04 -13.46
C MET A 83 7.89 -16.92 -12.32
N ASP A 84 9.19 -16.90 -12.03
CA ASP A 84 9.79 -17.67 -10.93
C ASP A 84 9.57 -17.01 -9.55
N LEU A 85 9.04 -15.79 -9.52
CA LEU A 85 8.94 -14.97 -8.31
C LEU A 85 8.28 -15.71 -7.14
N PHE A 86 7.13 -16.32 -7.37
CA PHE A 86 6.34 -16.93 -6.30
C PHE A 86 6.92 -18.25 -5.84
N ASP A 87 7.60 -18.99 -6.70
CA ASP A 87 8.34 -20.20 -6.33
C ASP A 87 9.53 -19.86 -5.45
N VAL A 88 10.26 -18.79 -5.80
CA VAL A 88 11.36 -18.26 -5.00
C VAL A 88 10.85 -17.77 -3.64
N ILE A 89 9.76 -17.01 -3.60
CA ILE A 89 9.14 -16.54 -2.34
C ILE A 89 8.72 -17.76 -1.47
N ALA A 90 8.04 -18.75 -2.05
CA ALA A 90 7.60 -19.94 -1.33
C ALA A 90 8.78 -20.69 -0.71
N GLU A 91 9.89 -20.85 -1.47
CA GLU A 91 11.10 -21.50 -0.97
C GLU A 91 11.75 -20.70 0.18
N LEU A 92 11.87 -19.37 0.04
CA LEU A 92 12.42 -18.50 1.08
C LEU A 92 11.57 -18.53 2.37
N CYS A 93 10.26 -18.65 2.23
CA CYS A 93 9.32 -18.67 3.36
C CYS A 93 9.09 -20.05 3.96
N ARG A 94 9.57 -21.12 3.34
CA ARG A 94 9.26 -22.51 3.72
C ARG A 94 9.57 -22.84 5.18
N LYS A 95 10.65 -22.29 5.74
CA LYS A 95 11.09 -22.51 7.12
C LYS A 95 10.65 -21.41 8.08
N LYS A 96 9.91 -20.41 7.59
CA LYS A 96 9.45 -19.30 8.41
C LYS A 96 8.14 -19.64 9.11
N GLU A 97 7.94 -19.07 10.28
CA GLU A 97 6.73 -19.30 11.06
C GLU A 97 5.52 -18.62 10.41
N LYS A 98 5.73 -17.40 9.93
CA LYS A 98 4.75 -16.60 9.19
C LYS A 98 5.47 -15.50 8.42
N THR A 99 5.08 -15.31 7.17
CA THR A 99 5.64 -14.23 6.32
C THR A 99 4.51 -13.40 5.71
N LEU A 100 4.64 -12.10 5.77
CA LEU A 100 3.79 -11.16 5.06
C LEU A 100 4.45 -10.84 3.72
N VAL A 101 3.75 -11.11 2.61
CA VAL A 101 4.19 -10.76 1.26
C VAL A 101 3.30 -9.64 0.77
N ILE A 102 3.91 -8.50 0.48
CA ILE A 102 3.23 -7.27 0.07
C ILE A 102 3.60 -6.98 -1.38
N ILE A 103 2.58 -6.73 -2.19
CA ILE A 103 2.73 -6.21 -3.56
C ILE A 103 1.99 -4.88 -3.62
N ASP A 104 2.73 -3.80 -3.57
CA ASP A 104 2.19 -2.45 -3.70
C ASP A 104 2.28 -1.96 -5.14
N ARG A 105 1.33 -1.15 -5.59
CA ARG A 105 1.23 -0.66 -6.98
C ARG A 105 1.18 -1.81 -7.99
N TYR A 106 0.25 -2.72 -7.76
CA TYR A 106 0.11 -3.96 -8.52
C TYR A 106 -0.01 -3.73 -10.03
N SER A 107 -0.82 -2.76 -10.44
CA SER A 107 -1.02 -2.43 -11.86
C SER A 107 0.30 -2.09 -12.57
N ASP A 108 1.22 -1.39 -11.90
CA ASP A 108 2.51 -1.04 -12.50
C ASP A 108 3.35 -2.30 -12.81
N LEU A 109 3.23 -3.37 -12.00
CA LEU A 109 3.89 -4.65 -12.29
C LEU A 109 3.19 -5.41 -13.43
N VAL A 110 1.86 -5.38 -13.47
CA VAL A 110 1.11 -6.00 -14.57
C VAL A 110 1.38 -5.32 -15.91
N GLU A 111 1.51 -3.99 -15.92
CA GLU A 111 1.89 -3.23 -17.12
C GLU A 111 3.31 -3.59 -17.60
N ASN A 112 4.23 -3.83 -16.68
CA ASN A 112 5.61 -4.20 -17.01
C ASN A 112 5.77 -5.67 -17.43
N PHE A 113 4.96 -6.56 -16.85
CA PHE A 113 5.09 -8.00 -17.04
C PHE A 113 3.72 -8.61 -17.33
N SER A 114 3.42 -8.87 -18.60
CA SER A 114 2.11 -9.39 -19.03
C SER A 114 1.70 -10.71 -18.35
N ALA A 115 2.68 -11.52 -17.94
CA ALA A 115 2.45 -12.78 -17.24
C ALA A 115 2.29 -12.64 -15.72
N PHE A 116 2.55 -11.47 -15.14
CA PHE A 116 2.55 -11.27 -13.69
C PHE A 116 1.20 -11.59 -13.02
N ASP A 117 0.11 -11.12 -13.61
CA ASP A 117 -1.24 -11.40 -13.11
C ASP A 117 -1.56 -12.92 -13.10
N SER A 118 -1.08 -13.65 -14.09
CA SER A 118 -1.23 -15.11 -14.15
C SER A 118 -0.39 -15.80 -13.08
N ALA A 119 0.84 -15.36 -12.85
CA ALA A 119 1.71 -15.89 -11.80
C ALA A 119 1.11 -15.70 -10.40
N VAL A 120 0.54 -14.52 -10.12
CA VAL A 120 -0.18 -14.26 -8.86
C VAL A 120 -1.37 -15.21 -8.68
N ARG A 121 -2.16 -15.38 -9.72
CA ARG A 121 -3.32 -16.31 -9.69
C ARG A 121 -2.92 -17.75 -9.44
N ASP A 122 -1.93 -18.24 -10.17
CA ASP A 122 -1.43 -19.59 -10.01
C ASP A 122 -0.89 -19.83 -8.60
N PHE A 123 -0.16 -18.88 -8.06
CA PHE A 123 0.30 -18.95 -6.67
C PHE A 123 -0.85 -19.01 -5.68
N MET A 124 -1.87 -18.16 -5.85
CA MET A 124 -3.05 -18.15 -4.96
C MET A 124 -3.82 -19.47 -4.99
N LEU A 125 -3.98 -20.04 -6.18
CA LEU A 125 -4.76 -21.28 -6.37
C LEU A 125 -4.01 -22.53 -5.93
N ARG A 126 -2.71 -22.64 -6.21
CA ARG A 126 -1.93 -23.87 -6.06
C ARG A 126 -0.90 -23.82 -4.95
N GLY A 127 -0.32 -22.64 -4.70
CA GLY A 127 0.83 -22.47 -3.81
C GLY A 127 0.45 -21.98 -2.42
N LEU A 128 -0.39 -20.97 -2.33
CA LEU A 128 -0.62 -20.20 -1.09
C LEU A 128 -1.07 -21.08 0.09
N ASN A 129 -1.98 -22.01 -0.14
CA ASN A 129 -2.54 -22.87 0.91
C ASN A 129 -1.50 -23.82 1.54
N ASN A 130 -0.41 -24.10 0.84
CA ASN A 130 0.69 -24.93 1.31
C ASN A 130 1.78 -24.15 2.04
N THR A 131 1.58 -22.84 2.21
CA THR A 131 2.53 -21.92 2.85
C THR A 131 1.97 -21.34 4.14
N ARG A 132 2.80 -20.57 4.83
CA ARG A 132 2.41 -19.69 5.95
C ARG A 132 2.54 -18.23 5.54
N ILE A 133 2.03 -17.91 4.37
CA ILE A 133 2.10 -16.58 3.77
C ILE A 133 0.74 -15.89 3.88
N LEU A 134 0.75 -14.62 4.28
CA LEU A 134 -0.32 -13.69 3.99
C LEU A 134 0.12 -12.83 2.80
N LEU A 135 -0.56 -13.01 1.66
CA LEU A 135 -0.35 -12.17 0.47
C LEU A 135 -1.27 -10.96 0.53
N VAL A 136 -0.69 -9.76 0.52
CA VAL A 136 -1.44 -8.50 0.46
C VAL A 136 -1.07 -7.74 -0.79
N VAL A 137 -2.06 -7.41 -1.58
CA VAL A 137 -1.89 -6.66 -2.83
C VAL A 137 -2.57 -5.30 -2.70
N CYS A 138 -1.87 -4.22 -3.06
CA CYS A 138 -2.40 -2.87 -3.06
C CYS A 138 -2.50 -2.31 -4.47
N ASP A 139 -3.66 -1.72 -4.81
CA ASP A 139 -3.88 -1.08 -6.10
C ASP A 139 -4.89 0.07 -6.01
N GLU A 140 -5.03 0.85 -7.08
CA GLU A 140 -6.02 1.93 -7.16
C GLU A 140 -7.42 1.40 -7.54
N GLY A 141 -7.48 0.41 -8.42
CA GLY A 141 -8.71 -0.18 -8.91
C GLY A 141 -9.30 -1.27 -8.02
N THR A 142 -10.55 -1.62 -8.31
CA THR A 142 -11.27 -2.73 -7.65
C THR A 142 -11.28 -4.01 -8.48
N SER A 143 -10.65 -4.02 -9.65
CA SER A 143 -10.63 -5.15 -10.58
C SER A 143 -10.03 -6.44 -10.00
N LEU A 144 -9.28 -6.33 -8.91
CA LEU A 144 -8.68 -7.45 -8.20
C LEU A 144 -9.63 -8.11 -7.19
N PHE A 145 -10.71 -7.45 -6.78
CA PHE A 145 -11.49 -7.86 -5.60
C PHE A 145 -12.08 -9.25 -5.70
N ASP A 146 -12.58 -9.66 -6.84
CA ASP A 146 -13.23 -10.96 -7.02
C ASP A 146 -12.28 -12.16 -6.87
N ARG A 147 -10.99 -11.90 -6.70
CA ARG A 147 -9.94 -12.93 -6.70
C ARG A 147 -9.32 -13.17 -5.33
N PHE A 148 -9.44 -12.21 -4.42
CA PHE A 148 -8.81 -12.28 -3.10
C PHE A 148 -9.81 -12.71 -2.02
N TYR A 149 -9.30 -13.43 -1.02
CA TYR A 149 -10.12 -13.94 0.07
C TYR A 149 -10.77 -12.82 0.88
N VAL A 150 -10.04 -11.73 1.08
CA VAL A 150 -10.55 -10.51 1.74
C VAL A 150 -10.24 -9.29 0.90
N ASN A 151 -11.20 -8.37 0.88
CA ASN A 151 -11.09 -7.11 0.16
C ASN A 151 -11.28 -5.95 1.14
N ILE A 152 -10.35 -5.02 1.12
CA ILE A 152 -10.37 -3.80 1.93
C ILE A 152 -10.37 -2.61 0.97
N LYS A 153 -11.50 -1.94 0.86
CA LYS A 153 -11.58 -0.67 0.13
C LYS A 153 -11.30 0.46 1.10
N LEU A 154 -10.32 1.30 0.78
CA LEU A 154 -10.03 2.51 1.53
C LEU A 154 -10.86 3.66 0.95
N ASP A 155 -11.83 4.08 1.72
CA ASP A 155 -12.60 5.29 1.42
C ASP A 155 -11.94 6.53 2.07
N ARG A 156 -12.47 7.72 1.77
CA ARG A 156 -12.04 8.96 2.42
C ARG A 156 -12.20 8.86 3.93
N MET A 157 -11.26 9.40 4.66
CA MET A 157 -11.34 9.50 6.12
C MET A 157 -12.43 10.49 6.52
N ASN A 158 -13.08 10.22 7.64
CA ASN A 158 -14.06 11.13 8.17
C ASN A 158 -13.39 12.34 8.87
N PHE A 159 -14.19 13.36 9.19
CA PHE A 159 -13.72 14.58 9.83
C PHE A 159 -12.94 14.32 11.14
N ARG A 160 -13.43 13.39 12.00
CA ARG A 160 -12.77 13.09 13.27
C ARG A 160 -11.40 12.45 13.09
N GLU A 161 -11.27 11.57 12.10
CA GLU A 161 -9.98 10.98 11.76
C GLU A 161 -9.02 12.04 11.20
N CYS A 162 -9.52 12.91 10.32
CA CYS A 162 -8.71 13.97 9.72
C CYS A 162 -8.25 15.03 10.73
N ALA A 163 -9.03 15.34 11.75
CA ALA A 163 -8.60 16.23 12.83
C ALA A 163 -7.36 15.71 13.58
N GLY A 164 -7.10 14.40 13.55
CA GLY A 164 -5.91 13.81 14.12
C GLY A 164 -4.60 14.20 13.40
N PHE A 165 -4.67 14.68 12.15
CA PHE A 165 -3.47 15.21 11.45
C PHE A 165 -3.03 16.58 11.98
N HIS A 166 -3.94 17.31 12.62
CA HIS A 166 -3.72 18.68 13.08
C HIS A 166 -4.19 18.83 14.54
N PRO A 167 -3.50 18.19 15.50
CA PRO A 167 -3.94 18.16 16.89
C PRO A 167 -3.95 19.56 17.55
N ASP A 168 -3.12 20.47 17.04
CA ASP A 168 -2.99 21.83 17.57
C ASP A 168 -3.95 22.83 16.91
N TYR A 169 -4.71 22.39 15.89
CA TYR A 169 -5.70 23.24 15.26
C TYR A 169 -6.97 23.37 16.10
N THR A 170 -7.53 24.57 16.08
CA THR A 170 -8.88 24.79 16.61
C THR A 170 -9.92 23.99 15.81
N PRO A 171 -11.09 23.70 16.38
CA PRO A 171 -12.17 23.02 15.66
C PRO A 171 -12.57 23.75 14.34
N ARG A 172 -12.53 25.09 14.36
CA ARG A 172 -12.80 25.92 13.17
C ARG A 172 -11.75 25.71 12.08
N GLN A 173 -10.47 25.68 12.43
CA GLN A 173 -9.38 25.44 11.50
C GLN A 173 -9.45 24.04 10.91
N ASN A 174 -9.70 23.01 11.75
CA ASN A 174 -9.92 21.64 11.28
C ASN A 174 -11.10 21.54 10.30
N LEU A 175 -12.21 22.21 10.60
CA LEU A 175 -13.38 22.23 9.71
C LEU A 175 -13.06 22.92 8.39
N MET A 176 -12.34 24.04 8.43
CA MET A 176 -11.92 24.78 7.25
C MET A 176 -11.05 23.91 6.34
N VAL A 177 -10.02 23.27 6.88
CA VAL A 177 -9.13 22.39 6.11
C VAL A 177 -9.93 21.21 5.52
N TYR A 178 -10.74 20.54 6.33
CA TYR A 178 -11.54 19.42 5.86
C TYR A 178 -12.54 19.79 4.77
N SER A 179 -13.15 20.99 4.84
CA SER A 179 -14.07 21.46 3.79
C SER A 179 -13.39 21.73 2.45
N ILE A 180 -12.08 21.98 2.46
CA ILE A 180 -11.30 22.24 1.25
C ILE A 180 -10.75 20.94 0.66
N VAL A 181 -10.06 20.14 1.48
CA VAL A 181 -9.31 18.99 0.99
C VAL A 181 -10.00 17.65 1.23
N GLY A 182 -11.12 17.65 1.97
CA GLY A 182 -11.88 16.46 2.30
C GLY A 182 -11.07 15.44 3.13
N GLY A 183 -11.42 14.18 3.01
CA GLY A 183 -10.85 13.10 3.81
C GLY A 183 -9.67 12.35 3.14
N VAL A 184 -8.83 13.04 2.37
CA VAL A 184 -7.66 12.43 1.72
C VAL A 184 -6.40 12.68 2.56
N PRO A 185 -5.80 11.64 3.19
CA PRO A 185 -4.69 11.81 4.12
C PRO A 185 -3.51 12.61 3.57
N ALA A 186 -3.10 12.36 2.33
CA ALA A 186 -1.96 13.05 1.74
C ALA A 186 -2.18 14.56 1.62
N TYR A 187 -3.43 14.99 1.43
CA TYR A 187 -3.73 16.42 1.36
C TYR A 187 -3.60 17.10 2.72
N HIS A 188 -3.95 16.40 3.81
CA HIS A 188 -3.75 16.90 5.16
C HIS A 188 -2.27 17.06 5.51
N ALA A 189 -1.39 16.18 4.99
CA ALA A 189 0.05 16.26 5.22
C ALA A 189 0.71 17.52 4.62
N GLU A 190 0.00 18.20 3.70
CA GLU A 190 0.48 19.45 3.08
C GLU A 190 0.28 20.69 3.97
N PHE A 191 -0.48 20.57 5.06
CA PHE A 191 -0.79 21.67 5.97
C PHE A 191 0.21 21.72 7.13
N GLY A 192 0.78 22.91 7.36
CA GLY A 192 1.67 23.22 8.49
C GLY A 192 0.90 23.88 9.65
N ASP A 193 1.61 24.64 10.49
CA ASP A 193 1.04 25.27 11.70
C ASP A 193 -0.06 26.30 11.43
N ASP A 194 0.00 26.97 10.27
CA ASP A 194 -0.98 28.00 9.85
C ASP A 194 -1.76 27.51 8.63
N PRO A 195 -3.00 27.05 8.80
CA PRO A 195 -3.82 26.56 7.70
C PRO A 195 -4.23 27.67 6.73
N GLU A 196 -4.48 28.90 7.19
CA GLU A 196 -4.88 29.99 6.31
C GLU A 196 -3.74 30.39 5.38
N LYS A 197 -2.51 30.46 5.90
CA LYS A 197 -1.32 30.70 5.11
C LYS A 197 -1.10 29.59 4.08
N THR A 198 -1.26 28.33 4.50
CA THR A 198 -1.11 27.18 3.60
C THR A 198 -2.13 27.22 2.46
N ILE A 199 -3.39 27.54 2.75
CA ILE A 199 -4.43 27.69 1.72
C ILE A 199 -4.05 28.79 0.72
N ARG A 200 -3.66 29.98 1.20
CA ARG A 200 -3.28 31.11 0.32
C ARG A 200 -2.10 30.76 -0.57
N MET A 201 -1.08 30.09 -0.05
CA MET A 201 0.12 29.76 -0.80
C MET A 201 -0.09 28.58 -1.77
N LYS A 202 -0.74 27.51 -1.32
CA LYS A 202 -0.79 26.25 -2.08
C LYS A 202 -2.00 26.12 -3.00
N MET A 203 -3.12 26.79 -2.69
CA MET A 203 -4.32 26.72 -3.55
C MET A 203 -4.25 27.64 -4.77
N PHE A 204 -3.44 28.69 -4.70
CA PHE A 204 -3.29 29.67 -5.79
C PHE A 204 -1.94 29.52 -6.53
N ASP A 205 -1.10 28.59 -6.12
CA ASP A 205 0.15 28.31 -6.81
C ASP A 205 -0.04 27.16 -7.82
N HIS A 206 0.16 27.46 -9.11
CA HIS A 206 0.04 26.48 -10.20
C HIS A 206 1.03 25.32 -10.12
N LEU A 207 2.12 25.47 -9.37
CA LEU A 207 3.11 24.42 -9.15
C LEU A 207 2.89 23.69 -7.82
N SER A 208 1.81 24.00 -7.11
CA SER A 208 1.51 23.31 -5.86
C SER A 208 1.05 21.88 -6.08
N PHE A 209 1.22 21.07 -5.04
CA PHE A 209 0.72 19.69 -5.03
C PHE A 209 -0.77 19.60 -5.41
N PHE A 210 -1.61 20.53 -4.93
CA PHE A 210 -3.04 20.53 -5.22
C PHE A 210 -3.37 20.86 -6.68
N SER A 211 -2.63 21.80 -7.28
CA SER A 211 -2.82 22.16 -8.68
C SER A 211 -2.39 21.02 -9.60
N LEU A 212 -1.24 20.40 -9.33
CA LEU A 212 -0.75 19.26 -10.09
C LEU A 212 -1.67 18.03 -9.96
N GLU A 213 -2.28 17.80 -8.80
CA GLU A 213 -3.29 16.75 -8.62
C GLU A 213 -4.59 17.03 -9.38
N ALA A 214 -5.01 18.32 -9.47
CA ALA A 214 -6.21 18.69 -10.21
C ALA A 214 -6.06 18.49 -11.73
N GLU A 215 -4.84 18.60 -12.28
CA GLU A 215 -4.55 18.33 -13.69
C GLU A 215 -4.56 16.82 -14.03
N CYS A 216 -4.52 15.93 -13.04
CA CYS A 216 -4.55 14.48 -13.21
C CYS A 216 -5.98 13.91 -13.29
N PHE A 217 -7.02 14.73 -13.21
CA PHE A 217 -8.43 14.40 -13.33
C PHE A 217 -9.05 14.97 -14.60
#